data_7beeb43c5b8bbac72377f85cf85bd275
#
_entry.id   7beeb43c5b8bbac72377f85cf85bd275
#
_cell.length_a   1.000
_cell.length_b   1.000
_cell.length_c   1.000
_cell.angle_alpha   90.00
_cell.angle_beta   90.00
_cell.angle_gamma   90.00
#
_symmetry.space_group_name_H-M   'P 1'
#
loop_
_entity.id
_entity.type
_entity.pdbx_description
1 polymer ?
#
loop_
_entity_poly.entity_id
_entity_poly.type
_entity_poly.pdbx_seq_one_letter_code
_entity_poly.pdbx_strand_id
1 'polypeptide(L)'
;VDFLSDKESGTIVLWENFDLIEKSSGNVYAELGKHQNATAEYLSLIFHRYLNGEGRNPLTIMVNNYKLTGLDPFLENHRKTNVRRKIEIPIKDSEGKERIVSVQPFVLPFQKDLSAEDKRLSGGIENYRAKQGFYIYRNKRLIIWGTWFGRHRDELTKYARIKVDIPNSLDDIWGIDIKKQHATIPAIIRNRLTK
;
A
#
# COMPACT_ATOMS: atom_id res chain seq x y z
N VAL A 1 31.02 8.19 -11.65
CA VAL A 1 30.06 8.19 -10.54
C VAL A 1 30.14 6.84 -9.85
N ASP A 2 30.87 6.79 -8.74
CA ASP A 2 31.29 5.54 -8.07
C ASP A 2 30.29 5.03 -7.03
N PHE A 3 28.98 5.20 -7.27
CA PHE A 3 27.96 4.78 -6.30
C PHE A 3 27.83 3.27 -6.09
N LEU A 4 28.39 2.45 -7.00
CA LEU A 4 28.29 0.99 -6.94
C LEU A 4 29.64 0.29 -6.78
N SER A 5 30.76 1.02 -6.67
CA SER A 5 32.11 0.45 -6.65
C SER A 5 32.36 -0.52 -5.50
N ASP A 6 31.66 -0.32 -4.38
CA ASP A 6 31.75 -1.12 -3.14
C ASP A 6 30.56 -2.06 -2.93
N LYS A 7 29.72 -2.28 -3.98
CA LYS A 7 28.56 -3.14 -3.95
C LYS A 7 28.76 -4.38 -4.81
N GLU A 8 28.30 -5.54 -4.34
CA GLU A 8 28.34 -6.78 -5.14
C GLU A 8 27.42 -6.68 -6.37
N SER A 9 26.32 -5.96 -6.28
CA SER A 9 25.38 -5.73 -7.37
C SER A 9 24.55 -4.47 -7.13
N GLY A 10 24.03 -3.89 -8.21
CA GLY A 10 23.16 -2.73 -8.11
C GLY A 10 22.73 -2.19 -9.46
N THR A 11 21.80 -1.25 -9.45
CA THR A 11 21.34 -0.51 -10.63
C THR A 11 21.29 0.97 -10.31
N ILE A 12 21.82 1.79 -11.20
CA ILE A 12 21.70 3.25 -11.13
C ILE A 12 20.80 3.70 -12.27
N VAL A 13 19.82 4.56 -11.96
CA VAL A 13 19.01 5.27 -12.95
C VAL A 13 19.26 6.76 -12.75
N LEU A 14 19.80 7.40 -13.78
CA LEU A 14 20.09 8.84 -13.80
C LEU A 14 19.04 9.54 -14.67
N TRP A 15 18.38 10.55 -14.11
CA TRP A 15 17.47 11.43 -14.84
C TRP A 15 18.08 12.81 -14.95
N GLU A 16 18.09 13.35 -16.15
CA GLU A 16 18.62 14.68 -16.48
C GLU A 16 17.58 15.47 -17.31
N ASN A 17 17.79 16.78 -17.41
CA ASN A 17 16.95 17.68 -18.22
C ASN A 17 15.47 17.73 -17.82
N PHE A 18 15.20 18.29 -16.64
CA PHE A 18 13.84 18.46 -16.09
C PHE A 18 13.07 19.66 -16.71
N ASP A 19 13.07 19.75 -18.04
CA ASP A 19 12.48 20.87 -18.78
C ASP A 19 10.99 21.13 -18.51
N LEU A 20 10.22 20.09 -18.22
CA LEU A 20 8.80 20.22 -17.87
C LEU A 20 8.62 20.85 -16.47
N ILE A 21 9.49 20.55 -15.53
CA ILE A 21 9.44 21.14 -14.18
C ILE A 21 9.86 22.61 -14.24
N GLU A 22 10.91 22.92 -14.99
CA GLU A 22 11.35 24.32 -15.21
C GLU A 22 10.24 25.18 -15.82
N LYS A 23 9.53 24.68 -16.84
CA LYS A 23 8.45 25.39 -17.51
C LYS A 23 7.23 25.61 -16.62
N SER A 24 6.98 24.73 -15.65
CA SER A 24 5.76 24.74 -14.84
C SER A 24 5.83 25.58 -13.58
N SER A 25 6.99 25.71 -12.94
CA SER A 25 7.05 26.26 -11.58
C SER A 25 8.01 27.44 -11.37
N GLY A 26 8.93 27.70 -12.29
CA GLY A 26 9.96 28.72 -12.12
C GLY A 26 10.97 28.45 -10.98
N ASN A 27 10.67 27.48 -10.09
CA ASN A 27 11.57 27.04 -9.01
C ASN A 27 11.61 25.52 -8.93
N VAL A 28 12.56 24.94 -9.68
CA VAL A 28 12.76 23.50 -9.79
C VAL A 28 13.01 22.84 -8.43
N TYR A 29 13.81 23.47 -7.56
CA TYR A 29 14.14 22.89 -6.24
C TYR A 29 12.93 22.79 -5.31
N ALA A 30 12.08 23.81 -5.28
CA ALA A 30 10.86 23.79 -4.47
C ALA A 30 9.88 22.72 -4.97
N GLU A 31 9.75 22.54 -6.27
CA GLU A 31 8.87 21.54 -6.86
C GLU A 31 9.41 20.12 -6.65
N LEU A 32 10.70 19.90 -6.85
CA LEU A 32 11.36 18.62 -6.50
C LEU A 32 11.18 18.27 -5.01
N GLY A 33 11.25 19.26 -4.11
CA GLY A 33 11.00 19.06 -2.69
C GLY A 33 9.57 18.57 -2.38
N LYS A 34 8.56 19.12 -3.05
CA LYS A 34 7.16 18.64 -2.93
C LYS A 34 7.03 17.20 -3.43
N HIS A 35 7.57 16.90 -4.60
CA HIS A 35 7.56 15.56 -5.17
C HIS A 35 8.31 14.55 -4.28
N GLN A 36 9.39 14.96 -3.67
CA GLN A 36 10.14 14.13 -2.72
C GLN A 36 9.28 13.71 -1.53
N ASN A 37 8.59 14.65 -0.88
CA ASN A 37 7.73 14.36 0.26
C ASN A 37 6.57 13.44 -0.13
N ALA A 38 5.88 13.75 -1.22
CA ALA A 38 4.81 12.90 -1.73
C ALA A 38 5.29 11.48 -2.07
N THR A 39 6.49 11.36 -2.67
CA THR A 39 7.11 10.08 -2.98
C THR A 39 7.47 9.31 -1.70
N ALA A 40 8.02 9.98 -0.70
CA ALA A 40 8.36 9.36 0.57
C ALA A 40 7.12 8.78 1.28
N GLU A 41 6.03 9.55 1.35
CA GLU A 41 4.75 9.09 1.92
C GLU A 41 4.18 7.90 1.13
N TYR A 42 4.17 8.00 -0.20
CA TYR A 42 3.69 6.94 -1.07
C TYR A 42 4.49 5.64 -0.89
N LEU A 43 5.82 5.71 -0.91
CA LEU A 43 6.70 4.56 -0.71
C LEU A 43 6.55 3.97 0.70
N SER A 44 6.42 4.82 1.72
CA SER A 44 6.15 4.40 3.10
C SER A 44 4.83 3.64 3.23
N LEU A 45 3.83 3.94 2.40
CA LEU A 45 2.56 3.23 2.38
C LEU A 45 2.64 1.94 1.57
N ILE A 46 3.08 1.98 0.32
CA ILE A 46 3.01 0.79 -0.56
C ILE A 46 3.97 -0.32 -0.16
N PHE A 47 5.10 0.03 0.46
CA PHE A 47 6.09 -0.92 0.94
C PHE A 47 6.10 -1.10 2.46
N HIS A 48 5.06 -0.62 3.17
CA HIS A 48 5.06 -0.58 4.63
C HIS A 48 5.37 -1.94 5.28
N ARG A 49 4.85 -3.04 4.73
CA ARG A 49 5.08 -4.37 5.29
C ARG A 49 6.54 -4.80 5.19
N TYR A 50 7.21 -4.49 4.07
CA TYR A 50 8.65 -4.74 3.92
C TYR A 50 9.49 -3.83 4.81
N LEU A 51 9.13 -2.54 4.90
CA LEU A 51 9.81 -1.55 5.74
C LEU A 51 9.66 -1.88 7.23
N ASN A 52 8.54 -2.50 7.62
CA ASN A 52 8.27 -2.96 8.99
C ASN A 52 8.80 -4.38 9.27
N GLY A 53 9.59 -4.94 8.36
CA GLY A 53 10.32 -6.19 8.57
C GLY A 53 9.55 -7.48 8.23
N GLU A 54 8.40 -7.38 7.54
CA GLU A 54 7.72 -8.57 7.06
C GLU A 54 8.43 -9.17 5.85
N GLY A 55 9.22 -10.20 6.05
CA GLY A 55 9.88 -10.93 4.96
C GLY A 55 11.23 -11.46 5.36
N ARG A 56 11.83 -12.29 4.48
CA ARG A 56 13.16 -12.85 4.71
C ARG A 56 14.28 -11.81 4.56
N ASN A 57 14.07 -10.83 3.70
CA ASN A 57 15.03 -9.77 3.41
C ASN A 57 14.39 -8.42 3.76
N PRO A 58 14.84 -7.74 4.83
CA PRO A 58 14.35 -6.41 5.17
C PRO A 58 14.68 -5.44 4.04
N LEU A 59 13.67 -4.66 3.62
CA LEU A 59 13.86 -3.60 2.65
C LEU A 59 14.23 -2.30 3.36
N THR A 60 15.27 -1.64 2.90
CA THR A 60 15.57 -0.27 3.30
C THR A 60 15.35 0.65 2.11
N ILE A 61 14.52 1.66 2.27
CA ILE A 61 14.33 2.73 1.29
C ILE A 61 14.82 4.02 1.91
N MET A 62 15.65 4.72 1.17
CA MET A 62 16.13 6.06 1.55
C MET A 62 15.66 7.07 0.49
N VAL A 63 15.16 8.19 0.95
CA VAL A 63 14.86 9.35 0.10
C VAL A 63 15.80 10.46 0.54
N ASN A 64 16.73 10.80 -0.34
CA ASN A 64 17.94 11.54 0.02
C ASN A 64 18.67 10.81 1.18
N ASN A 65 18.90 11.51 2.29
CA ASN A 65 19.59 10.95 3.46
C ASN A 65 18.62 10.43 4.54
N TYR A 66 17.31 10.37 4.26
CA TYR A 66 16.31 9.96 5.25
C TYR A 66 15.84 8.53 4.97
N LYS A 67 16.01 7.65 5.95
CA LYS A 67 15.48 6.30 5.92
C LYS A 67 13.97 6.35 6.15
N LEU A 68 13.20 5.75 5.23
CA LEU A 68 11.75 5.65 5.36
C LEU A 68 11.37 4.59 6.40
N THR A 69 10.27 4.86 7.10
CA THR A 69 9.57 3.91 7.97
C THR A 69 8.24 3.56 7.36
N GLY A 70 7.82 2.29 7.50
CA GLY A 70 6.52 1.86 7.00
C GLY A 70 5.37 2.49 7.79
N LEU A 71 4.33 2.92 7.08
CA LEU A 71 3.06 3.26 7.71
C LEU A 71 2.37 1.98 8.23
N ASP A 72 1.40 2.12 9.10
CA ASP A 72 0.51 1.03 9.51
C ASP A 72 -0.95 1.44 9.28
N PRO A 73 -1.48 1.22 8.07
CA PRO A 73 -2.85 1.61 7.77
C PRO A 73 -3.90 0.87 8.61
N PHE A 74 -3.55 -0.22 9.26
CA PHE A 74 -4.45 -1.03 10.08
C PHE A 74 -4.33 -0.72 11.57
N LEU A 75 -3.27 -0.03 12.00
CA LEU A 75 -2.93 0.16 13.42
C LEU A 75 -2.98 -1.18 14.15
N GLU A 76 -2.30 -2.21 13.60
CA GLU A 76 -2.42 -3.60 14.06
C GLU A 76 -2.05 -3.76 15.54
N ASN A 77 -1.08 -2.98 16.02
CA ASN A 77 -0.60 -3.01 17.39
C ASN A 77 -1.34 -2.06 18.34
N HIS A 78 -2.30 -1.28 17.85
CA HIS A 78 -3.04 -0.38 18.72
C HIS A 78 -4.08 -1.15 19.55
N ARG A 79 -4.07 -0.95 20.90
CA ARG A 79 -4.90 -1.71 21.86
C ARG A 79 -6.41 -1.72 21.60
N LYS A 80 -6.93 -0.71 20.88
CA LYS A 80 -8.35 -0.57 20.54
C LYS A 80 -8.67 -0.99 19.10
N THR A 81 -7.68 -1.45 18.34
CA THR A 81 -7.94 -2.05 17.03
C THR A 81 -8.60 -3.39 17.22
N ASN A 82 -9.74 -3.60 16.58
CA ASN A 82 -10.42 -4.89 16.62
C ASN A 82 -10.00 -5.68 15.37
N VAL A 83 -9.09 -6.63 15.57
CA VAL A 83 -8.64 -7.55 14.52
C VAL A 83 -9.63 -8.71 14.45
N ARG A 84 -10.34 -8.84 13.32
CA ARG A 84 -11.30 -9.91 13.09
C ARG A 84 -10.60 -11.18 12.61
N ARG A 85 -11.35 -12.30 12.62
CA ARG A 85 -10.82 -13.59 12.16
C ARG A 85 -10.37 -13.49 10.70
N LYS A 86 -9.18 -14.01 10.43
CA LYS A 86 -8.67 -14.21 9.07
C LYS A 86 -9.49 -15.27 8.34
N ILE A 87 -9.82 -15.00 7.10
CA ILE A 87 -10.56 -15.89 6.20
C ILE A 87 -9.64 -16.28 5.06
N GLU A 88 -9.62 -17.55 4.70
CA GLU A 88 -8.89 -18.09 3.57
C GLU A 88 -9.87 -18.51 2.48
N ILE A 89 -9.68 -17.98 1.27
CA ILE A 89 -10.56 -18.22 0.13
C ILE A 89 -9.78 -18.99 -0.92
N PRO A 90 -10.10 -20.27 -1.16
CA PRO A 90 -9.49 -21.04 -2.23
C PRO A 90 -9.99 -20.56 -3.59
N ILE A 91 -9.05 -20.30 -4.51
CA ILE A 91 -9.28 -19.86 -5.88
C ILE A 91 -8.41 -20.70 -6.81
N LYS A 92 -8.96 -21.18 -7.92
CA LYS A 92 -8.18 -21.88 -8.94
C LYS A 92 -7.46 -20.87 -9.84
N ASP A 93 -6.17 -21.08 -10.06
CA ASP A 93 -5.40 -20.32 -11.04
C ASP A 93 -5.72 -20.77 -12.49
N SER A 94 -5.04 -20.17 -13.48
CA SER A 94 -5.22 -20.50 -14.89
C SER A 94 -4.90 -21.95 -15.24
N GLU A 95 -4.07 -22.61 -14.44
CA GLU A 95 -3.70 -24.03 -14.58
C GLU A 95 -4.65 -24.97 -13.82
N GLY A 96 -5.69 -24.42 -13.16
CA GLY A 96 -6.64 -25.16 -12.33
C GLY A 96 -6.12 -25.53 -10.93
N LYS A 97 -4.94 -25.07 -10.53
CA LYS A 97 -4.34 -25.30 -9.24
C LYS A 97 -4.93 -24.36 -8.18
N GLU A 98 -5.27 -24.92 -7.04
CA GLU A 98 -5.81 -24.15 -5.93
C GLU A 98 -4.76 -23.22 -5.31
N ARG A 99 -5.12 -21.96 -5.13
CA ARG A 99 -4.35 -20.91 -4.48
C ARG A 99 -5.20 -20.24 -3.40
N ILE A 100 -4.57 -19.79 -2.35
CA ILE A 100 -5.27 -19.18 -1.22
C ILE A 100 -5.15 -17.66 -1.29
N VAL A 101 -6.30 -16.99 -1.33
CA VAL A 101 -6.41 -15.56 -1.07
C VAL A 101 -6.79 -15.38 0.39
N SER A 102 -6.00 -14.60 1.10
CA SER A 102 -6.19 -14.35 2.52
C SER A 102 -6.88 -13.00 2.74
N VAL A 103 -7.93 -13.00 3.56
CA VAL A 103 -8.73 -11.81 3.86
C VAL A 103 -8.76 -11.59 5.36
N GLN A 104 -8.34 -10.42 5.82
CA GLN A 104 -8.35 -10.06 7.24
C GLN A 104 -9.02 -8.71 7.47
N PRO A 105 -10.22 -8.68 8.08
CA PRO A 105 -10.88 -7.44 8.43
C PRO A 105 -10.33 -6.83 9.73
N PHE A 106 -10.31 -5.49 9.77
CA PHE A 106 -9.95 -4.67 10.92
C PHE A 106 -11.03 -3.63 11.15
N VAL A 107 -11.32 -3.34 12.42
CA VAL A 107 -12.07 -2.15 12.80
C VAL A 107 -11.14 -1.26 13.59
N LEU A 108 -10.85 -0.10 13.04
CA LEU A 108 -9.91 0.85 13.60
C LEU A 108 -10.50 1.57 14.83
N PRO A 109 -9.67 2.10 15.74
CA PRO A 109 -10.10 2.92 16.87
C PRO A 109 -10.86 4.16 16.43
N PHE A 110 -11.59 4.78 17.34
CA PHE A 110 -12.12 6.13 17.11
C PHE A 110 -10.99 7.16 17.05
N GLN A 111 -11.14 8.19 16.22
CA GLN A 111 -10.11 9.23 16.05
C GLN A 111 -9.69 9.90 17.37
N LYS A 112 -10.61 10.03 18.34
CA LYS A 112 -10.35 10.59 19.67
C LYS A 112 -9.39 9.75 20.52
N ASP A 113 -9.25 8.48 20.18
CA ASP A 113 -8.42 7.52 20.92
C ASP A 113 -7.00 7.42 20.35
N LEU A 114 -6.70 8.15 19.26
CA LEU A 114 -5.43 8.10 18.56
C LEU A 114 -4.45 9.14 19.14
N SER A 115 -3.23 8.68 19.43
CA SER A 115 -2.09 9.55 19.68
C SER A 115 -1.63 10.27 18.39
N ALA A 116 -0.72 11.22 18.53
CA ALA A 116 -0.11 11.89 17.36
C ALA A 116 0.64 10.87 16.46
N GLU A 117 1.30 9.90 17.09
CA GLU A 117 2.02 8.84 16.37
C GLU A 117 1.05 7.90 15.63
N ASP A 118 -0.06 7.48 16.24
CA ASP A 118 -1.07 6.66 15.56
C ASP A 118 -1.65 7.36 14.33
N LYS A 119 -1.90 8.67 14.44
CA LYS A 119 -2.37 9.49 13.31
C LYS A 119 -1.34 9.53 12.19
N ARG A 120 -0.06 9.68 12.52
CA ARG A 120 1.04 9.65 11.54
C ARG A 120 1.14 8.27 10.88
N LEU A 121 1.17 7.20 11.67
CA LEU A 121 1.29 5.82 11.18
C LEU A 121 0.13 5.41 10.28
N SER A 122 -1.08 5.87 10.57
CA SER A 122 -2.27 5.55 9.76
C SER A 122 -2.36 6.32 8.44
N GLY A 123 -1.39 7.17 8.12
CA GLY A 123 -1.36 7.99 6.90
C GLY A 123 -2.08 9.33 7.02
N GLY A 124 -2.18 9.87 8.24
CA GLY A 124 -2.80 11.15 8.54
C GLY A 124 -4.29 11.08 8.83
N ILE A 125 -4.75 12.04 9.65
CA ILE A 125 -6.13 12.06 10.15
C ILE A 125 -7.16 12.29 9.03
N GLU A 126 -6.80 13.04 8.01
CA GLU A 126 -7.66 13.33 6.86
C GLU A 126 -7.98 12.06 6.06
N ASN A 127 -6.98 11.19 5.91
CA ASN A 127 -7.11 9.91 5.23
C ASN A 127 -7.77 8.82 6.09
N TYR A 128 -7.85 9.01 7.39
CA TYR A 128 -8.25 7.98 8.33
C TYR A 128 -9.65 7.40 8.03
N ARG A 129 -10.63 8.27 7.78
CA ARG A 129 -12.00 7.86 7.38
C ARG A 129 -12.15 7.75 5.87
N ALA A 130 -11.46 8.60 5.11
CA ALA A 130 -11.56 8.65 3.65
C ALA A 130 -11.03 7.36 2.99
N LYS A 131 -10.03 6.72 3.59
CA LYS A 131 -9.39 5.50 3.08
C LYS A 131 -9.95 4.22 3.72
N GLN A 132 -11.25 4.18 4.00
CA GLN A 132 -11.96 2.96 4.43
C GLN A 132 -12.06 1.92 3.29
N GLY A 133 -12.23 0.65 3.63
CA GLY A 133 -12.47 -0.43 2.66
C GLY A 133 -11.27 -1.35 2.44
N PHE A 134 -11.17 -1.84 1.22
CA PHE A 134 -10.19 -2.87 0.86
C PHE A 134 -8.80 -2.30 0.64
N TYR A 135 -7.80 -3.10 1.07
CA TYR A 135 -6.37 -2.92 0.89
C TYR A 135 -5.82 -4.20 0.27
N ILE A 136 -5.50 -4.15 -1.01
CA ILE A 136 -5.10 -5.32 -1.80
C ILE A 136 -3.58 -5.37 -1.90
N TYR A 137 -3.03 -6.48 -1.48
CA TYR A 137 -1.59 -6.76 -1.52
C TYR A 137 -1.29 -7.87 -2.51
N ARG A 138 -0.25 -7.67 -3.30
CA ARG A 138 0.40 -8.69 -4.10
C ARG A 138 1.81 -8.87 -3.56
N ASN A 139 2.12 -10.05 -3.08
CA ASN A 139 3.41 -10.34 -2.45
C ASN A 139 3.82 -9.25 -1.43
N LYS A 140 2.90 -8.90 -0.50
CA LYS A 140 3.07 -7.86 0.54
C LYS A 140 3.19 -6.41 0.04
N ARG A 141 3.31 -6.16 -1.26
CA ARG A 141 3.25 -4.82 -1.82
C ARG A 141 1.80 -4.39 -1.95
N LEU A 142 1.46 -3.23 -1.40
CA LEU A 142 0.13 -2.65 -1.53
C LEU A 142 -0.09 -2.15 -2.97
N ILE A 143 -1.17 -2.60 -3.62
CA ILE A 143 -1.50 -2.27 -5.01
C ILE A 143 -2.71 -1.32 -5.07
N ILE A 144 -3.75 -1.62 -4.28
CA ILE A 144 -4.98 -0.84 -4.21
C ILE A 144 -5.32 -0.62 -2.75
N TRP A 145 -5.82 0.56 -2.40
CA TRP A 145 -6.24 0.83 -1.03
C TRP A 145 -7.37 1.84 -0.92
N GLY A 146 -8.11 1.75 0.17
CA GLY A 146 -9.15 2.69 0.54
C GLY A 146 -10.34 2.72 -0.40
N THR A 147 -10.74 1.57 -0.94
CA THR A 147 -11.84 1.45 -1.88
C THR A 147 -12.85 0.38 -1.49
N TRP A 148 -14.11 0.61 -1.82
CA TRP A 148 -15.19 -0.36 -1.75
C TRP A 148 -15.59 -0.91 -3.13
N PHE A 149 -14.77 -0.64 -4.18
CA PHE A 149 -15.02 -1.07 -5.56
C PHE A 149 -16.37 -0.62 -6.11
N GLY A 150 -16.67 0.67 -5.97
CA GLY A 150 -17.90 1.28 -6.47
C GLY A 150 -19.13 1.10 -5.56
N ARG A 151 -19.01 0.41 -4.43
CA ARG A 151 -20.07 0.38 -3.42
C ARG A 151 -20.13 1.69 -2.64
N HIS A 152 -21.32 2.03 -2.18
CA HIS A 152 -21.52 3.22 -1.35
C HIS A 152 -20.70 3.13 -0.06
N ARG A 153 -20.09 4.24 0.32
CA ARG A 153 -19.41 4.38 1.63
C ARG A 153 -20.46 4.64 2.69
N ASP A 154 -20.47 3.80 3.73
CA ASP A 154 -21.39 3.91 4.83
C ASP A 154 -20.68 4.48 6.07
N GLU A 155 -21.40 5.26 6.88
CA GLU A 155 -20.95 5.73 8.20
C GLU A 155 -20.64 4.56 9.14
N LEU A 156 -21.35 3.45 9.02
CA LEU A 156 -21.12 2.25 9.82
C LEU A 156 -19.78 1.58 9.51
N THR A 157 -19.27 1.73 8.28
CA THR A 157 -18.04 1.11 7.82
C THR A 157 -16.84 2.05 7.83
N LYS A 158 -16.99 3.30 8.29
CA LYS A 158 -15.96 4.34 8.22
C LYS A 158 -14.61 4.00 8.89
N TYR A 159 -14.62 3.05 9.81
CA TYR A 159 -13.41 2.53 10.46
C TYR A 159 -13.01 1.13 9.98
N ALA A 160 -13.72 0.57 9.01
CA ALA A 160 -13.42 -0.75 8.50
C ALA A 160 -12.28 -0.68 7.45
N ARG A 161 -11.29 -1.55 7.62
CA ARG A 161 -10.24 -1.81 6.64
C ARG A 161 -10.07 -3.32 6.47
N ILE A 162 -9.94 -3.76 5.24
CA ILE A 162 -9.91 -5.18 4.90
C ILE A 162 -8.62 -5.46 4.13
N LYS A 163 -7.68 -6.14 4.79
CA LYS A 163 -6.43 -6.60 4.19
C LYS A 163 -6.71 -7.83 3.34
N VAL A 164 -6.29 -7.80 2.09
CA VAL A 164 -6.43 -8.92 1.15
C VAL A 164 -5.06 -9.24 0.56
N ASP A 165 -4.54 -10.41 0.86
CA ASP A 165 -3.28 -10.90 0.34
C ASP A 165 -3.52 -11.84 -0.84
N ILE A 166 -2.91 -11.53 -1.99
CA ILE A 166 -3.02 -12.27 -3.22
C ILE A 166 -1.65 -12.85 -3.57
N PRO A 167 -1.54 -14.15 -3.83
CA PRO A 167 -0.31 -14.73 -4.33
C PRO A 167 -0.07 -14.37 -5.80
N ASN A 168 1.21 -14.28 -6.20
CA ASN A 168 1.63 -13.95 -7.57
C ASN A 168 1.07 -14.90 -8.62
N SER A 169 0.81 -16.15 -8.24
CA SER A 169 0.24 -17.18 -9.13
C SER A 169 -1.19 -16.88 -9.61
N LEU A 170 -1.83 -15.81 -9.12
CA LEU A 170 -3.13 -15.36 -9.56
C LEU A 170 -3.07 -14.09 -10.43
N ASP A 171 -1.88 -13.65 -10.86
CA ASP A 171 -1.72 -12.42 -11.64
C ASP A 171 -2.51 -12.44 -12.95
N ASP A 172 -2.52 -13.59 -13.64
CA ASP A 172 -3.24 -13.76 -14.90
C ASP A 172 -4.76 -13.59 -14.74
N ILE A 173 -5.30 -14.02 -13.60
CA ILE A 173 -6.73 -13.91 -13.29
C ILE A 173 -7.12 -12.50 -12.87
N TRP A 174 -6.19 -11.79 -12.21
CA TRP A 174 -6.47 -10.46 -11.67
C TRP A 174 -6.39 -9.36 -12.72
N GLY A 175 -5.90 -9.65 -13.92
CA GLY A 175 -5.72 -8.63 -14.95
C GLY A 175 -4.99 -7.41 -14.40
N ILE A 176 -3.99 -7.65 -13.53
CA ILE A 176 -3.20 -6.57 -12.94
C ILE A 176 -2.39 -5.98 -14.09
N ASP A 177 -2.95 -4.97 -14.72
CA ASP A 177 -2.17 -4.10 -15.60
C ASP A 177 -1.19 -3.34 -14.71
N ILE A 178 0.04 -3.82 -14.68
CA ILE A 178 1.16 -3.23 -13.92
C ILE A 178 1.37 -1.76 -14.31
N LYS A 179 0.87 -1.33 -15.46
CA LYS A 179 0.99 0.03 -15.99
C LYS A 179 -0.16 0.96 -15.59
N LYS A 180 -1.29 0.42 -15.12
CA LYS A 180 -2.46 1.23 -14.73
C LYS A 180 -2.74 1.03 -13.25
N GLN A 181 -2.85 2.13 -12.51
CA GLN A 181 -3.22 2.17 -11.08
C GLN A 181 -4.67 1.70 -10.81
N HIS A 182 -5.26 0.98 -11.77
CA HIS A 182 -6.62 0.46 -11.72
C HIS A 182 -6.60 -1.05 -11.92
N ALA A 183 -6.21 -1.79 -10.88
CA ALA A 183 -6.45 -3.22 -10.88
C ALA A 183 -7.97 -3.46 -10.68
N THR A 184 -8.57 -4.18 -11.62
CA THR A 184 -9.96 -4.60 -11.49
C THR A 184 -9.98 -5.93 -10.74
N ILE A 185 -10.65 -5.98 -9.58
CA ILE A 185 -10.84 -7.27 -8.91
C ILE A 185 -11.68 -8.18 -9.79
N PRO A 186 -11.23 -9.42 -10.07
CA PRO A 186 -12.03 -10.40 -10.78
C PRO A 186 -13.40 -10.57 -10.14
N ALA A 187 -14.45 -10.71 -10.95
CA ALA A 187 -15.83 -10.82 -10.46
C ALA A 187 -15.99 -11.98 -9.44
N ILE A 188 -15.26 -13.07 -9.64
CA ILE A 188 -15.28 -14.24 -8.74
C ILE A 188 -14.79 -13.90 -7.33
N ILE A 189 -13.76 -13.05 -7.24
CA ILE A 189 -13.19 -12.63 -5.95
C ILE A 189 -14.08 -11.54 -5.34
N ARG A 190 -14.48 -10.55 -6.13
CA ARG A 190 -15.39 -9.49 -5.69
C ARG A 190 -16.67 -10.07 -5.09
N ASN A 191 -17.29 -11.04 -5.74
CA ASN A 191 -18.51 -11.67 -5.27
C ASN A 191 -18.33 -12.45 -3.95
N ARG A 192 -17.14 -12.98 -3.69
CA ARG A 192 -16.80 -13.65 -2.43
C ARG A 192 -16.42 -12.70 -1.31
N LEU A 193 -15.77 -11.57 -1.63
CA LEU A 193 -15.44 -10.52 -0.65
C LEU A 193 -16.68 -9.72 -0.21
N THR A 194 -17.77 -9.85 -0.91
CA THR A 194 -18.98 -9.02 -0.72
C THR A 194 -20.18 -9.79 -0.18
N LYS A 195 -20.04 -11.09 0.08
CA LYS A 195 -20.96 -11.91 0.87
C LYS A 195 -20.55 -11.91 2.34
#